data_ead77d6ec914f291479e21accfe9df59
#
_entry.id   ead77d6ec914f291479e21accfe9df59
#
_cell.length_a   1.000
_cell.length_b   1.000
_cell.length_c   1.000
_cell.angle_alpha   90.00
_cell.angle_beta   90.00
_cell.angle_gamma   90.00
#
_symmetry.space_group_name_H-M   'P 1'
#
loop_
_entity.id
_entity.type
_entity.pdbx_description
1 polymer ?
#
loop_
_entity_poly.entity_id
_entity_poly.type
_entity_poly.pdbx_seq_one_letter_code
_entity_poly.pdbx_strand_id
1 'polypeptide(L)'
;MENESVLHQKFCTSRQERVRLELALRGFFQEETEETHRLEYAQYLKRRIRPAAEALIASEDWEHLQSLEALGWLDAAVVEDCLKTAVRLKKTQAFLWLLDVKAKKYGFPDKSFDL
;
A
#
# COMPACT_ATOMS: atom_id res chain seq x y z
N MET A 1 2.95 -13.35 20.81
CA MET A 1 2.42 -13.12 19.46
C MET A 1 0.93 -12.87 19.55
N GLU A 2 0.45 -11.82 18.91
CA GLU A 2 -0.97 -11.50 18.97
C GLU A 2 -1.76 -12.40 18.06
N ASN A 3 -2.90 -12.88 18.54
CA ASN A 3 -3.78 -13.62 17.66
C ASN A 3 -4.65 -12.65 16.87
N GLU A 4 -5.39 -13.20 15.93
CA GLU A 4 -6.20 -12.39 15.02
C GLU A 4 -7.26 -11.57 15.74
N SER A 5 -7.90 -12.14 16.76
CA SER A 5 -8.94 -11.44 17.51
C SER A 5 -8.39 -10.23 18.26
N VAL A 6 -7.23 -10.39 18.89
CA VAL A 6 -6.61 -9.30 19.63
C VAL A 6 -6.20 -8.19 18.69
N LEU A 7 -5.65 -8.54 17.55
CA LEU A 7 -5.23 -7.55 16.56
C LEU A 7 -6.44 -6.75 16.07
N HIS A 8 -7.53 -7.44 15.76
CA HIS A 8 -8.74 -6.77 15.28
C HIS A 8 -9.31 -5.85 16.35
N GLN A 9 -9.32 -6.29 17.60
CA GLN A 9 -9.81 -5.47 18.71
C GLN A 9 -8.99 -4.19 18.83
N LYS A 10 -7.68 -4.30 18.74
CA LYS A 10 -6.80 -3.13 18.79
C LYS A 10 -7.07 -2.18 17.63
N PHE A 11 -7.28 -2.75 16.44
CA PHE A 11 -7.60 -1.94 15.28
C PHE A 11 -8.89 -1.15 15.50
N CYS A 12 -9.91 -1.81 16.04
CA CYS A 12 -11.20 -1.16 16.25
C CYS A 12 -11.17 -0.09 17.33
N THR A 13 -10.31 -0.25 18.33
CA THR A 13 -10.32 0.64 19.49
C THR A 13 -9.24 1.73 19.46
N SER A 14 -8.22 1.57 18.62
CA SER A 14 -7.16 2.56 18.58
C SER A 14 -7.67 3.89 18.01
N ARG A 15 -7.23 4.99 18.62
CA ARG A 15 -7.58 6.32 18.14
C ARG A 15 -6.48 6.96 17.32
N GLN A 16 -5.32 6.31 17.25
CA GLN A 16 -4.19 6.84 16.49
C GLN A 16 -4.22 6.29 15.09
N GLU A 17 -4.34 7.18 14.12
CA GLU A 17 -4.43 6.80 12.72
C GLU A 17 -3.24 5.94 12.28
N ARG A 18 -2.05 6.35 12.71
CA ARG A 18 -0.84 5.62 12.35
C ARG A 18 -0.86 4.19 12.85
N VAL A 19 -1.31 4.00 14.09
CA VAL A 19 -1.40 2.68 14.68
C VAL A 19 -2.45 1.85 13.97
N ARG A 20 -3.59 2.45 13.69
CA ARG A 20 -4.66 1.75 12.96
C ARG A 20 -4.19 1.30 11.59
N LEU A 21 -3.45 2.15 10.91
CA LEU A 21 -2.93 1.82 9.59
C LEU A 21 -2.00 0.61 9.65
N GLU A 22 -1.09 0.60 10.61
CA GLU A 22 -0.18 -0.52 10.77
C GLU A 22 -0.92 -1.81 11.10
N LEU A 23 -1.92 -1.72 11.97
CA LEU A 23 -2.70 -2.89 12.34
C LEU A 23 -3.51 -3.41 11.16
N ALA A 24 -4.06 -2.50 10.35
CA ALA A 24 -4.82 -2.89 9.17
C ALA A 24 -3.93 -3.59 8.14
N LEU A 25 -2.73 -3.08 7.92
CA LEU A 25 -1.80 -3.72 7.00
C LEU A 25 -1.43 -5.12 7.49
N ARG A 26 -1.12 -5.24 8.78
CA ARG A 26 -0.77 -6.53 9.34
C ARG A 26 -1.93 -7.50 9.25
N GLY A 27 -3.13 -7.05 9.62
CA GLY A 27 -4.31 -7.91 9.62
C GLY A 27 -4.70 -8.33 8.22
N PHE A 28 -4.60 -7.42 7.27
CA PHE A 28 -5.01 -7.72 5.90
C PHE A 28 -4.13 -8.83 5.28
N PHE A 29 -2.83 -8.80 5.56
CA PHE A 29 -1.90 -9.76 4.96
C PHE A 29 -1.67 -11.00 5.79
N GLN A 30 -2.18 -11.06 7.01
CA GLN A 30 -2.02 -12.20 7.88
C GLN A 30 -2.95 -13.34 7.46
N GLU A 31 -2.42 -14.56 7.37
CA GLU A 31 -3.21 -15.68 6.88
C GLU A 31 -4.39 -16.04 7.78
N GLU A 32 -4.21 -15.91 9.09
CA GLU A 32 -5.21 -16.33 10.07
C GLU A 32 -6.40 -15.39 10.16
N THR A 33 -6.36 -14.25 9.50
CA THR A 33 -7.43 -13.26 9.61
C THR A 33 -8.75 -13.79 9.08
N GLU A 34 -9.81 -13.66 9.87
CA GLU A 34 -11.14 -14.02 9.42
C GLU A 34 -11.56 -13.15 8.24
N GLU A 35 -12.34 -13.73 7.34
CA GLU A 35 -12.72 -13.04 6.11
C GLU A 35 -13.46 -11.74 6.39
N THR A 36 -14.35 -11.73 7.38
CA THR A 36 -15.08 -10.49 7.72
C THR A 36 -14.13 -9.40 8.19
N HIS A 37 -13.15 -9.74 9.00
CA HIS A 37 -12.16 -8.78 9.46
C HIS A 37 -11.27 -8.32 8.31
N ARG A 38 -10.91 -9.24 7.42
CA ARG A 38 -10.09 -8.90 6.26
C ARG A 38 -10.78 -7.87 5.38
N LEU A 39 -12.09 -8.01 5.22
CA LEU A 39 -12.86 -7.03 4.45
C LEU A 39 -12.85 -5.66 5.11
N GLU A 40 -12.93 -5.62 6.43
CA GLU A 40 -12.84 -4.34 7.14
C GLU A 40 -11.48 -3.68 6.93
N TYR A 41 -10.41 -4.46 7.01
CA TYR A 41 -9.07 -3.93 6.77
C TYR A 41 -8.94 -3.44 5.33
N ALA A 42 -9.48 -4.21 4.38
CA ALA A 42 -9.43 -3.82 2.98
C ALA A 42 -10.12 -2.49 2.74
N GLN A 43 -11.31 -2.31 3.32
CA GLN A 43 -12.04 -1.05 3.16
C GLN A 43 -11.27 0.11 3.76
N TYR A 44 -10.71 -0.10 4.94
CA TYR A 44 -9.92 0.93 5.60
C TYR A 44 -8.70 1.30 4.75
N LEU A 45 -7.98 0.31 4.26
CA LEU A 45 -6.76 0.54 3.50
C LEU A 45 -7.05 1.20 2.15
N LYS A 46 -8.15 0.82 1.49
CA LYS A 46 -8.49 1.43 0.21
C LYS A 46 -8.75 2.93 0.36
N ARG A 47 -9.39 3.32 1.44
CA ARG A 47 -9.65 4.74 1.68
C ARG A 47 -8.38 5.50 2.02
N ARG A 48 -7.37 4.80 2.47
CA ARG A 48 -6.10 5.39 2.89
C ARG A 48 -4.94 4.79 2.11
N ILE A 49 -5.18 4.57 0.82
CA ILE A 49 -4.19 3.85 0.03
C ILE A 49 -2.87 4.61 -0.08
N ARG A 50 -2.92 5.95 -0.12
CA ARG A 50 -1.69 6.73 -0.19
C ARG A 50 -0.83 6.57 1.06
N PRO A 51 -1.35 6.82 2.27
CA PRO A 51 -0.53 6.58 3.46
C PRO A 51 -0.17 5.11 3.65
N ALA A 52 -1.01 4.18 3.21
CA ALA A 52 -0.68 2.76 3.30
C ALA A 52 0.52 2.43 2.42
N ALA A 53 0.48 2.87 1.17
CA ALA A 53 1.60 2.65 0.26
C ALA A 53 2.86 3.35 0.75
N GLU A 54 2.72 4.57 1.26
CA GLU A 54 3.85 5.30 1.80
C GLU A 54 4.51 4.55 2.96
N ALA A 55 3.70 3.98 3.84
CA ALA A 55 4.23 3.20 4.95
C ALA A 55 5.03 1.99 4.47
N LEU A 56 4.53 1.31 3.44
CA LEU A 56 5.22 0.16 2.87
C LEU A 56 6.53 0.56 2.18
N ILE A 57 6.53 1.71 1.52
CA ILE A 57 7.75 2.22 0.90
C ILE A 57 8.77 2.57 1.97
N ALA A 58 8.34 3.25 3.02
CA ALA A 58 9.24 3.66 4.10
C ALA A 58 9.87 2.45 4.80
N SER A 59 9.11 1.39 4.98
CA SER A 59 9.59 0.18 5.64
C SER A 59 10.28 -0.79 4.68
N GLU A 60 10.30 -0.46 3.40
CA GLU A 60 10.89 -1.31 2.36
C GLU A 60 10.20 -2.66 2.27
N ASP A 61 8.91 -2.66 2.48
CA ASP A 61 8.11 -3.87 2.39
C ASP A 61 7.60 -4.04 0.96
N TRP A 62 8.51 -4.41 0.08
CA TRP A 62 8.23 -4.49 -1.36
C TRP A 62 7.20 -5.55 -1.69
N GLU A 63 7.22 -6.66 -0.96
CA GLU A 63 6.30 -7.75 -1.21
C GLU A 63 4.85 -7.31 -1.04
N HIS A 64 4.56 -6.64 0.06
CA HIS A 64 3.20 -6.18 0.30
C HIS A 64 2.82 -5.04 -0.62
N LEU A 65 3.76 -4.16 -0.94
CA LEU A 65 3.49 -3.10 -1.90
C LEU A 65 3.10 -3.67 -3.25
N GLN A 66 3.83 -4.69 -3.71
CA GLN A 66 3.51 -5.36 -4.95
C GLN A 66 2.15 -6.06 -4.89
N SER A 67 1.79 -6.58 -3.72
CA SER A 67 0.49 -7.20 -3.53
C SER A 67 -0.64 -6.19 -3.70
N LEU A 68 -0.47 -4.98 -3.15
CA LEU A 68 -1.49 -3.94 -3.33
C LEU A 68 -1.64 -3.56 -4.79
N GLU A 69 -0.52 -3.51 -5.51
CA GLU A 69 -0.57 -3.21 -6.94
C GLU A 69 -1.30 -4.32 -7.71
N ALA A 70 -1.00 -5.56 -7.37
CA ALA A 70 -1.66 -6.70 -8.02
C ALA A 70 -3.16 -6.73 -7.79
N LEU A 71 -3.60 -6.21 -6.64
CA LEU A 71 -5.02 -6.10 -6.33
C LEU A 71 -5.70 -4.95 -7.09
N GLY A 72 -4.93 -4.14 -7.79
CA GLY A 72 -5.48 -3.02 -8.54
C GLY A 72 -5.77 -1.80 -7.70
N TRP A 73 -5.19 -1.72 -6.51
CA TRP A 73 -5.46 -0.60 -5.60
C TRP A 73 -4.58 0.62 -5.87
N LEU A 74 -3.55 0.48 -6.69
CA LEU A 74 -2.66 1.59 -7.02
C LEU A 74 -3.02 2.13 -8.41
N ASP A 75 -3.90 3.12 -8.46
CA ASP A 75 -4.24 3.74 -9.73
C ASP A 75 -3.13 4.72 -10.15
N ALA A 76 -3.30 5.33 -11.32
CA ALA A 76 -2.26 6.19 -11.88
C ALA A 76 -1.88 7.32 -10.93
N ALA A 77 -2.86 7.95 -10.29
CA ALA A 77 -2.60 9.06 -9.38
C ALA A 77 -1.83 8.58 -8.14
N VAL A 78 -2.21 7.42 -7.62
CA VAL A 78 -1.52 6.85 -6.46
C VAL A 78 -0.09 6.47 -6.82
N VAL A 79 0.13 5.90 -8.01
CA VAL A 79 1.48 5.56 -8.45
C VAL A 79 2.35 6.81 -8.54
N GLU A 80 1.78 7.92 -9.06
CA GLU A 80 2.51 9.19 -9.11
C GLU A 80 2.92 9.66 -7.72
N ASP A 81 1.99 9.59 -6.77
CA ASP A 81 2.30 9.99 -5.40
C ASP A 81 3.35 9.07 -4.78
N CYS A 82 3.28 7.78 -5.07
CA CYS A 82 4.26 6.83 -4.58
C CYS A 82 5.65 7.11 -5.13
N LEU A 83 5.72 7.51 -6.40
CA LEU A 83 7.01 7.88 -7.00
C LEU A 83 7.62 9.06 -6.26
N LYS A 84 6.79 10.07 -5.96
CA LYS A 84 7.27 11.22 -5.21
C LYS A 84 7.75 10.82 -3.81
N THR A 85 7.03 9.93 -3.16
CA THR A 85 7.41 9.43 -1.85
C THR A 85 8.74 8.69 -1.91
N ALA A 86 8.92 7.84 -2.93
CA ALA A 86 10.15 7.08 -3.08
C ALA A 86 11.35 8.01 -3.26
N VAL A 87 11.17 9.09 -4.04
CA VAL A 87 12.22 10.09 -4.20
C VAL A 87 12.52 10.78 -2.87
N ARG A 88 11.48 11.22 -2.19
CA ARG A 88 11.62 11.93 -0.92
C ARG A 88 12.35 11.08 0.12
N LEU A 89 12.03 9.79 0.17
CA LEU A 89 12.62 8.88 1.14
C LEU A 89 13.87 8.17 0.62
N LYS A 90 14.27 8.49 -0.61
CA LYS A 90 15.48 7.94 -1.23
C LYS A 90 15.43 6.41 -1.34
N LYS A 91 14.26 5.88 -1.67
CA LYS A 91 14.05 4.45 -1.84
C LYS A 91 14.14 4.10 -3.32
N THR A 92 15.37 3.93 -3.79
CA THR A 92 15.66 3.73 -5.21
C THR A 92 14.96 2.50 -5.79
N GLN A 93 14.96 1.39 -5.06
CA GLN A 93 14.30 0.17 -5.55
C GLN A 93 12.82 0.39 -5.78
N ALA A 94 12.15 1.04 -4.82
CA ALA A 94 10.74 1.33 -4.97
C ALA A 94 10.51 2.26 -6.16
N PHE A 95 11.36 3.26 -6.32
CA PHE A 95 11.25 4.19 -7.42
C PHE A 95 11.33 3.47 -8.76
N LEU A 96 12.31 2.61 -8.93
CA LEU A 96 12.49 1.89 -10.19
C LEU A 96 11.32 0.95 -10.48
N TRP A 97 10.85 0.25 -9.46
CA TRP A 97 9.71 -0.63 -9.65
C TRP A 97 8.45 0.15 -10.01
N LEU A 98 8.23 1.29 -9.34
CA LEU A 98 7.06 2.11 -9.61
C LEU A 98 7.11 2.71 -11.01
N LEU A 99 8.29 3.08 -11.47
CA LEU A 99 8.44 3.55 -12.85
C LEU A 99 8.05 2.46 -13.83
N ASP A 100 8.47 1.22 -13.55
CA ASP A 100 8.12 0.10 -14.38
C ASP A 100 6.61 -0.13 -14.43
N VAL A 101 5.96 -0.05 -13.26
CA VAL A 101 4.51 -0.18 -13.18
C VAL A 101 3.83 0.91 -14.00
N LYS A 102 4.31 2.14 -13.85
CA LYS A 102 3.74 3.26 -14.59
C LYS A 102 3.85 3.04 -16.09
N ALA A 103 5.04 2.62 -16.53
CA ALA A 103 5.26 2.41 -17.96
C ALA A 103 4.39 1.31 -18.52
N LYS A 104 4.24 0.21 -17.78
CA LYS A 104 3.51 -0.95 -18.26
C LYS A 104 2.00 -0.79 -18.21
N LYS A 105 1.48 -0.17 -17.15
CA LYS A 105 0.05 -0.09 -16.96
C LYS A 105 -0.56 1.22 -17.41
N TYR A 106 0.15 2.32 -17.22
CA TYR A 106 -0.44 3.62 -17.48
C TYR A 106 0.26 4.38 -18.60
N GLY A 107 1.47 3.94 -18.93
CA GLY A 107 2.25 4.61 -19.95
C GLY A 107 2.71 5.97 -19.47
N PHE A 108 3.38 6.68 -20.36
CA PHE A 108 3.80 8.04 -20.09
C PHE A 108 2.90 9.00 -20.84
N PRO A 109 2.55 10.14 -20.23
CA PRO A 109 1.59 11.03 -20.83
C PRO A 109 2.02 11.54 -22.19
N ASP A 110 3.31 11.69 -22.40
CA ASP A 110 3.81 12.22 -23.64
C ASP A 110 4.42 11.10 -24.47
N LYS A 111 3.64 10.54 -25.33
CA LYS A 111 4.12 9.51 -26.23
C LYS A 111 4.61 10.03 -27.54
N SER A 112 4.47 11.29 -27.73
CA SER A 112 4.85 11.90 -28.98
C SER A 112 6.34 11.87 -29.21
N PHE A 113 7.09 11.68 -28.15
CA PHE A 113 8.52 11.65 -28.32
C PHE A 113 8.99 10.36 -29.00
N ASP A 114 8.13 9.44 -29.16
CA ASP A 114 8.50 8.23 -29.86
C ASP A 114 8.41 8.45 -31.36
N LEU A 115 8.73 9.52 -31.78
CA LEU A 115 8.76 10.02 -33.13
C LEU A 115 9.15 9.03 -34.16
#